data_47850341a1a4fa7753f69750dc6eea5b
#
_entry.id   47850341a1a4fa7753f69750dc6eea5b
#
_cell.length_a   1.000
_cell.length_b   1.000
_cell.length_c   1.000
_cell.angle_alpha   90.00
_cell.angle_beta   90.00
_cell.angle_gamma   90.00
#
_symmetry.space_group_name_H-M   'P 1'
#
loop_
_entity.id
_entity.type
_entity.pdbx_description
1 polymer ?
#
loop_
_entity_poly.entity_id
_entity_poly.type
_entity_poly.pdbx_seq_one_letter_code
_entity_poly.pdbx_strand_id
1 'polypeptide(L)'
;MKMKKILFAAALTTCCGLTNAQIKAITENGEEVVLFENGQWEYTEGTEVVEEEILMNPLKFLRPATSTFLLKSTKFNVGVYLDSKKWTIEKGKGDDAYEYQLTLNQGDLYAMLITEQVEIPLESLKEIAIENARDVAPDVYVAKEEYRMVNGLKVLMMQLNGTLSGIKFSYYCYYFSSEKGTIQFIGYTSQNLLPKYQKTIEDLLNGLVQY
;
A
#
# COMPACT_ATOMS: atom_id res chain seq x y z
N MET A 1 -69.89 38.84 49.27
CA MET A 1 -69.36 37.58 48.75
C MET A 1 -68.03 37.91 48.00
N LYS A 2 -66.89 37.64 48.64
CA LYS A 2 -65.56 38.06 48.13
C LYS A 2 -64.90 36.90 47.35
N MET A 3 -64.75 37.05 46.05
CA MET A 3 -64.01 36.12 45.19
C MET A 3 -62.47 36.37 45.39
N LYS A 4 -61.81 35.32 45.87
CA LYS A 4 -60.32 35.28 45.93
C LYS A 4 -59.78 34.93 44.56
N LYS A 5 -58.97 35.80 43.97
CA LYS A 5 -58.17 35.52 42.77
C LYS A 5 -56.97 34.71 43.18
N ILE A 6 -56.82 33.51 42.69
CA ILE A 6 -55.64 32.67 42.80
C ILE A 6 -54.75 33.01 41.63
N LEU A 7 -53.55 33.56 41.93
CA LEU A 7 -52.50 33.78 40.94
C LEU A 7 -51.69 32.48 40.79
N PHE A 8 -51.71 31.89 39.62
CA PHE A 8 -50.88 30.75 39.26
C PHE A 8 -49.58 31.30 38.71
N ALA A 9 -48.46 31.24 39.45
CA ALA A 9 -47.14 31.55 38.96
C ALA A 9 -46.59 30.29 38.31
N ALA A 10 -46.49 30.27 36.97
CA ALA A 10 -45.79 29.25 36.23
C ALA A 10 -44.28 29.55 36.29
N ALA A 11 -43.58 28.75 37.05
CA ALA A 11 -42.10 28.74 37.03
C ALA A 11 -41.62 28.08 35.73
N LEU A 12 -41.11 28.86 34.80
CA LEU A 12 -40.45 28.38 33.59
C LEU A 12 -39.00 27.99 33.98
N THR A 13 -38.81 26.68 34.22
CA THR A 13 -37.49 26.10 34.43
C THR A 13 -36.79 26.00 33.05
N THR A 14 -35.94 26.99 32.76
CA THR A 14 -35.07 26.95 31.59
C THR A 14 -33.96 25.91 31.83
N CYS A 15 -34.11 24.74 31.28
CA CYS A 15 -33.07 23.72 31.23
C CYS A 15 -32.01 24.20 30.22
N CYS A 16 -30.96 24.91 30.66
CA CYS A 16 -29.77 25.13 29.90
C CYS A 16 -29.04 23.79 29.78
N GLY A 17 -29.36 23.02 28.75
CA GLY A 17 -28.52 21.94 28.31
C GLY A 17 -27.21 22.51 27.79
N LEU A 18 -26.11 22.26 28.52
CA LEU A 18 -24.76 22.48 28.01
C LEU A 18 -24.55 21.50 26.83
N THR A 19 -24.82 21.97 25.64
CA THR A 19 -24.42 21.24 24.43
C THR A 19 -22.92 21.47 24.28
N ASN A 20 -22.11 20.54 24.79
CA ASN A 20 -20.72 20.49 24.43
C ASN A 20 -20.65 20.28 22.91
N ALA A 21 -20.18 21.28 22.18
CA ALA A 21 -19.93 21.17 20.76
C ALA A 21 -18.71 20.23 20.58
N GLN A 22 -18.96 18.99 20.28
CA GLN A 22 -17.93 18.02 19.93
C GLN A 22 -17.60 18.18 18.44
N ILE A 23 -16.33 18.40 18.12
CA ILE A 23 -15.85 18.46 16.75
C ILE A 23 -15.31 17.09 16.39
N LYS A 24 -15.91 16.45 15.38
CA LYS A 24 -15.37 15.21 14.79
C LYS A 24 -14.23 15.55 13.85
N ALA A 25 -13.13 14.82 13.96
CA ALA A 25 -11.99 14.89 13.08
C ALA A 25 -11.57 13.47 12.68
N ILE A 26 -10.73 13.38 11.65
CA ILE A 26 -10.17 12.10 11.18
C ILE A 26 -8.66 12.23 11.34
N THR A 27 -8.03 11.22 11.96
CA THR A 27 -6.57 11.14 12.06
C THR A 27 -5.97 10.89 10.67
N GLU A 28 -4.65 11.05 10.55
CA GLU A 28 -3.91 10.74 9.33
C GLU A 28 -4.09 9.26 8.90
N ASN A 29 -4.36 8.37 9.85
CA ASN A 29 -4.62 6.96 9.61
C ASN A 29 -6.09 6.64 9.28
N GLY A 30 -6.96 7.66 9.18
CA GLY A 30 -8.37 7.49 8.85
C GLY A 30 -9.29 7.18 10.05
N GLU A 31 -8.79 7.26 11.29
CA GLU A 31 -9.56 7.00 12.49
C GLU A 31 -10.39 8.22 12.91
N GLU A 32 -11.65 8.02 13.26
CA GLU A 32 -12.50 9.10 13.79
C GLU A 32 -12.12 9.43 15.24
N VAL A 33 -11.89 10.70 15.51
CA VAL A 33 -11.63 11.24 16.84
C VAL A 33 -12.59 12.37 17.17
N VAL A 34 -12.87 12.55 18.45
CA VAL A 34 -13.61 13.68 18.97
C VAL A 34 -12.62 14.65 19.62
N LEU A 35 -12.64 15.90 19.14
CA LEU A 35 -11.87 16.99 19.72
C LEU A 35 -12.73 17.72 20.74
N PHE A 36 -12.16 17.97 21.92
CA PHE A 36 -12.78 18.72 23.00
C PHE A 36 -12.25 20.15 23.06
N GLU A 37 -13.06 21.10 23.56
CA GLU A 37 -12.68 22.51 23.67
C GLU A 37 -11.46 22.76 24.57
N ASN A 38 -11.14 21.81 25.46
CA ASN A 38 -9.97 21.86 26.33
C ASN A 38 -8.66 21.45 25.63
N GLY A 39 -8.70 21.16 24.31
CA GLY A 39 -7.55 20.70 23.52
C GLY A 39 -7.23 19.21 23.67
N GLN A 40 -8.03 18.46 24.42
CA GLN A 40 -7.95 16.99 24.45
C GLN A 40 -8.71 16.37 23.29
N TRP A 41 -8.38 15.12 22.97
CA TRP A 41 -9.09 14.34 21.98
C TRP A 41 -9.15 12.88 22.43
N GLU A 42 -10.18 12.18 21.97
CA GLU A 42 -10.39 10.75 22.22
C GLU A 42 -10.83 10.07 20.94
N TYR A 43 -10.44 8.80 20.76
CA TYR A 43 -11.00 7.97 19.69
C TYR A 43 -12.50 7.78 19.93
N THR A 44 -13.29 7.83 18.85
CA THR A 44 -14.72 7.51 18.94
C THR A 44 -14.85 6.03 19.30
N GLU A 45 -15.39 5.70 20.47
CA GLU A 45 -15.64 4.30 20.85
C GLU A 45 -16.49 3.62 19.77
N GLY A 46 -15.96 2.60 19.12
CA GLY A 46 -16.68 1.76 18.17
C GLY A 46 -16.18 1.82 16.73
N THR A 47 -15.19 2.62 16.39
CA THR A 47 -14.44 2.38 15.15
C THR A 47 -13.33 1.37 15.48
N GLU A 48 -13.66 0.10 15.62
CA GLU A 48 -12.69 -0.92 15.21
C GLU A 48 -12.38 -0.54 13.77
N VAL A 49 -11.16 -0.05 13.50
CA VAL A 49 -10.60 -0.06 12.16
C VAL A 49 -10.59 -1.53 11.81
N VAL A 50 -11.64 -1.99 11.14
CA VAL A 50 -11.63 -3.30 10.50
C VAL A 50 -10.58 -3.13 9.41
N GLU A 51 -9.31 -3.43 9.74
CA GLU A 51 -8.30 -3.62 8.71
C GLU A 51 -8.92 -4.65 7.76
N GLU A 52 -9.27 -4.21 6.55
CA GLU A 52 -9.80 -5.13 5.56
C GLU A 52 -8.75 -6.23 5.37
N GLU A 53 -9.13 -7.45 5.75
CA GLU A 53 -8.24 -8.61 5.66
C GLU A 53 -7.80 -8.77 4.21
N ILE A 54 -6.48 -8.69 3.97
CA ILE A 54 -5.93 -8.87 2.63
C ILE A 54 -6.19 -10.31 2.20
N LEU A 55 -7.03 -10.47 1.18
CA LEU A 55 -7.49 -11.78 0.74
C LEU A 55 -6.41 -12.53 -0.04
N MET A 56 -6.36 -13.84 0.14
CA MET A 56 -5.54 -14.72 -0.67
C MET A 56 -6.21 -14.97 -2.03
N ASN A 57 -5.52 -14.64 -3.12
CA ASN A 57 -5.96 -15.01 -4.46
C ASN A 57 -5.86 -16.53 -4.63
N PRO A 58 -6.95 -17.23 -5.00
CA PRO A 58 -6.95 -18.70 -5.12
C PRO A 58 -6.15 -19.23 -6.31
N LEU A 59 -5.76 -18.37 -7.24
CA LEU A 59 -5.00 -18.77 -8.41
C LEU A 59 -3.52 -19.01 -8.06
N LYS A 60 -2.89 -19.92 -8.79
CA LYS A 60 -1.44 -20.13 -8.73
C LYS A 60 -0.77 -19.32 -9.84
N PHE A 61 0.18 -18.50 -9.46
CA PHE A 61 0.95 -17.69 -10.38
C PHE A 61 2.29 -18.38 -10.65
N LEU A 62 2.53 -18.71 -11.91
CA LEU A 62 3.73 -19.44 -12.34
C LEU A 62 4.53 -18.58 -13.31
N ARG A 63 5.84 -18.77 -13.31
CA ARG A 63 6.71 -18.12 -14.30
C ARG A 63 6.31 -18.53 -15.72
N PRO A 64 6.33 -17.62 -16.69
CA PRO A 64 6.12 -17.95 -18.09
C PRO A 64 7.21 -18.90 -18.60
N ALA A 65 6.84 -19.81 -19.50
CA ALA A 65 7.80 -20.73 -20.12
C ALA A 65 8.92 -20.01 -20.91
N THR A 66 8.65 -18.80 -21.40
CA THR A 66 9.63 -17.93 -22.09
C THR A 66 10.64 -17.26 -21.15
N SER A 67 10.36 -17.23 -19.86
CA SER A 67 11.25 -16.67 -18.83
C SER A 67 12.31 -17.70 -18.45
N THR A 68 13.39 -17.77 -19.22
CA THR A 68 14.44 -18.80 -19.09
C THR A 68 15.73 -18.30 -18.47
N PHE A 69 15.98 -16.99 -18.48
CA PHE A 69 17.17 -16.38 -17.87
C PHE A 69 16.91 -16.10 -16.37
N LEU A 70 17.76 -16.62 -15.49
CA LEU A 70 17.69 -16.39 -14.05
C LEU A 70 18.61 -15.24 -13.66
N LEU A 71 18.02 -14.09 -13.32
CA LEU A 71 18.70 -12.98 -12.67
C LEU A 71 18.77 -13.27 -11.17
N LYS A 72 19.96 -13.50 -10.66
CA LYS A 72 20.20 -13.87 -9.24
C LYS A 72 20.50 -12.65 -8.41
N SER A 73 19.88 -12.56 -7.23
CA SER A 73 20.34 -11.64 -6.20
C SER A 73 21.75 -12.02 -5.71
N THR A 74 22.52 -11.02 -5.33
CA THR A 74 23.83 -11.20 -4.70
C THR A 74 23.73 -11.19 -3.17
N LYS A 75 22.56 -10.89 -2.61
CA LYS A 75 22.36 -10.76 -1.17
C LYS A 75 21.91 -12.07 -0.50
N PHE A 76 20.97 -12.80 -1.11
CA PHE A 76 20.55 -14.12 -0.61
C PHE A 76 19.96 -14.96 -1.77
N ASN A 77 19.62 -16.23 -1.50
CA ASN A 77 19.21 -17.20 -2.53
C ASN A 77 17.80 -16.92 -3.08
N VAL A 78 17.68 -15.84 -3.81
CA VAL A 78 16.47 -15.39 -4.49
C VAL A 78 16.84 -14.85 -5.87
N GLY A 79 15.91 -14.89 -6.80
CA GLY A 79 16.12 -14.37 -8.13
C GLY A 79 14.84 -14.26 -8.94
N VAL A 80 14.97 -13.79 -10.15
CA VAL A 80 13.86 -13.60 -11.06
C VAL A 80 14.16 -14.27 -12.39
N TYR A 81 13.31 -15.22 -12.80
CA TYR A 81 13.32 -15.72 -14.15
C TYR A 81 12.64 -14.72 -15.09
N LEU A 82 13.31 -14.33 -16.15
CA LEU A 82 12.83 -13.38 -17.12
C LEU A 82 13.22 -13.75 -18.56
N ASP A 83 12.59 -13.12 -19.53
CA ASP A 83 12.99 -13.17 -20.94
C ASP A 83 14.03 -12.07 -21.22
N SER A 84 15.31 -12.45 -21.24
CA SER A 84 16.44 -11.51 -21.45
C SER A 84 16.42 -10.79 -22.79
N LYS A 85 15.60 -11.22 -23.75
CA LYS A 85 15.43 -10.50 -25.03
C LYS A 85 14.51 -9.29 -24.90
N LYS A 86 13.63 -9.30 -23.88
CA LYS A 86 12.67 -8.22 -23.63
C LYS A 86 13.19 -7.15 -22.68
N TRP A 87 14.16 -7.48 -21.82
CA TRP A 87 14.58 -6.62 -20.74
C TRP A 87 16.06 -6.28 -20.80
N THR A 88 16.39 -5.01 -20.74
CA THR A 88 17.72 -4.52 -20.39
C THR A 88 17.85 -4.51 -18.87
N ILE A 89 18.96 -5.02 -18.35
CA ILE A 89 19.21 -5.17 -16.91
C ILE A 89 20.43 -4.32 -16.55
N GLU A 90 20.25 -3.47 -15.55
CA GLU A 90 21.32 -2.68 -14.97
C GLU A 90 21.46 -3.02 -13.49
N LYS A 91 22.70 -3.25 -13.04
CA LYS A 91 22.98 -3.48 -11.62
C LYS A 91 23.17 -2.14 -10.92
N GLY A 92 22.53 -1.97 -9.79
CA GLY A 92 22.69 -0.81 -8.91
C GLY A 92 24.16 -0.63 -8.48
N LYS A 93 24.57 0.62 -8.26
CA LYS A 93 25.92 1.02 -7.88
C LYS A 93 25.89 1.85 -6.62
N GLY A 94 26.87 1.62 -5.74
CA GLY A 94 27.03 2.45 -4.55
C GLY A 94 25.78 2.48 -3.67
N ASP A 95 25.20 3.66 -3.50
CA ASP A 95 24.07 3.94 -2.63
C ASP A 95 22.69 3.83 -3.34
N ASP A 96 22.63 3.20 -4.52
CA ASP A 96 21.36 2.98 -5.21
C ASP A 96 20.43 2.13 -4.32
N ALA A 97 19.16 2.56 -4.22
CA ALA A 97 18.15 1.87 -3.41
C ALA A 97 17.77 0.49 -3.95
N TYR A 98 18.13 0.17 -5.20
CA TYR A 98 17.82 -1.09 -5.85
C TYR A 98 19.07 -1.93 -6.13
N GLU A 99 18.92 -3.26 -6.12
CA GLU A 99 19.97 -4.17 -6.58
C GLU A 99 20.02 -4.25 -8.11
N TYR A 100 18.84 -4.27 -8.74
CA TYR A 100 18.72 -4.25 -10.21
C TYR A 100 17.61 -3.34 -10.67
N GLN A 101 17.87 -2.62 -11.75
CA GLN A 101 16.89 -1.91 -12.55
C GLN A 101 16.68 -2.63 -13.87
N LEU A 102 15.43 -2.74 -14.32
CA LEU A 102 15.06 -3.37 -15.58
C LEU A 102 14.27 -2.38 -16.43
N THR A 103 14.59 -2.33 -17.71
CA THR A 103 13.89 -1.50 -18.69
C THR A 103 13.36 -2.40 -19.82
N LEU A 104 12.10 -2.28 -20.15
CA LEU A 104 11.51 -2.99 -21.29
C LEU A 104 12.10 -2.41 -22.58
N ASN A 105 12.71 -3.26 -23.43
CA ASN A 105 13.44 -2.84 -24.63
C ASN A 105 12.57 -2.06 -25.64
N GLN A 106 11.26 -2.28 -25.65
CA GLN A 106 10.32 -1.60 -26.54
C GLN A 106 9.09 -1.15 -25.75
N GLY A 107 9.17 0.00 -25.10
CA GLY A 107 8.03 0.59 -24.39
C GLY A 107 8.43 1.34 -23.12
N ASP A 108 7.44 1.94 -22.50
CA ASP A 108 7.59 2.77 -21.29
C ASP A 108 7.20 1.97 -20.05
N LEU A 109 7.91 0.86 -19.83
CA LEU A 109 7.76 0.00 -18.68
C LEU A 109 9.12 -0.26 -18.05
N TYR A 110 9.20 -0.07 -16.78
CA TYR A 110 10.40 -0.21 -15.97
C TYR A 110 10.12 -1.12 -14.77
N ALA A 111 11.16 -1.69 -14.20
CA ALA A 111 11.05 -2.38 -12.93
C ALA A 111 12.34 -2.22 -12.10
N MET A 112 12.20 -2.35 -10.79
CA MET A 112 13.34 -2.41 -9.87
C MET A 112 13.19 -3.59 -8.93
N LEU A 113 14.31 -4.23 -8.63
CA LEU A 113 14.42 -5.28 -7.64
C LEU A 113 15.24 -4.74 -6.46
N ILE A 114 14.59 -4.60 -5.34
CA ILE A 114 15.20 -4.20 -4.06
C ILE A 114 15.26 -5.46 -3.22
N THR A 115 16.45 -5.76 -2.69
CA THR A 115 16.69 -6.94 -1.85
C THR A 115 17.48 -6.54 -0.61
N GLU A 116 17.08 -7.05 0.54
CA GLU A 116 17.72 -6.77 1.82
C GLU A 116 17.88 -8.05 2.64
N GLN A 117 18.99 -8.17 3.38
CA GLN A 117 19.27 -9.32 4.25
C GLN A 117 18.66 -9.12 5.64
N VAL A 118 17.39 -8.75 5.66
CA VAL A 118 16.61 -8.57 6.89
C VAL A 118 15.21 -9.12 6.65
N GLU A 119 14.68 -9.87 7.60
CA GLU A 119 13.29 -10.30 7.61
C GLU A 119 12.41 -9.14 8.09
N ILE A 120 11.42 -8.76 7.30
CA ILE A 120 10.41 -7.78 7.65
C ILE A 120 9.04 -8.43 7.42
N PRO A 121 8.16 -8.55 8.41
CA PRO A 121 6.80 -9.06 8.20
C PRO A 121 6.11 -8.35 7.04
N LEU A 122 5.30 -9.08 6.25
CA LEU A 122 4.66 -8.50 5.05
C LEU A 122 3.75 -7.32 5.37
N GLU A 123 3.11 -7.33 6.53
CA GLU A 123 2.28 -6.25 7.03
C GLU A 123 3.11 -4.97 7.26
N SER A 124 4.23 -5.08 7.96
CA SER A 124 5.16 -3.94 8.17
C SER A 124 5.81 -3.50 6.86
N LEU A 125 6.12 -4.43 5.96
CA LEU A 125 6.69 -4.12 4.65
C LEU A 125 5.68 -3.36 3.76
N LYS A 126 4.39 -3.66 3.88
CA LYS A 126 3.29 -2.90 3.26
C LYS A 126 3.32 -1.44 3.69
N GLU A 127 3.35 -1.20 5.01
CA GLU A 127 3.37 0.15 5.57
C GLU A 127 4.59 0.94 5.11
N ILE A 128 5.79 0.35 5.23
CA ILE A 128 7.04 0.95 4.76
C ILE A 128 6.97 1.30 3.26
N ALA A 129 6.42 0.40 2.45
CA ALA A 129 6.32 0.62 1.01
C ALA A 129 5.37 1.76 0.65
N ILE A 130 4.25 1.89 1.37
CA ILE A 130 3.29 2.97 1.18
C ILE A 130 3.90 4.30 1.65
N GLU A 131 4.57 4.34 2.79
CA GLU A 131 5.24 5.51 3.33
C GLU A 131 6.33 6.02 2.36
N ASN A 132 7.25 5.13 1.93
CA ASN A 132 8.27 5.47 0.93
C ASN A 132 7.68 5.98 -0.38
N ALA A 133 6.54 5.45 -0.81
CA ALA A 133 5.87 5.93 -2.02
C ALA A 133 5.24 7.32 -1.81
N ARG A 134 4.72 7.61 -0.62
CA ARG A 134 4.16 8.92 -0.25
C ARG A 134 5.21 9.99 -0.09
N ASP A 135 6.43 9.65 0.33
CA ASP A 135 7.57 10.59 0.37
C ASP A 135 7.88 11.14 -1.03
N VAL A 136 7.68 10.33 -2.07
CA VAL A 136 7.90 10.71 -3.47
C VAL A 136 6.66 11.39 -4.07
N ALA A 137 5.46 10.90 -3.75
CA ALA A 137 4.18 11.38 -4.25
C ALA A 137 3.11 11.32 -3.13
N PRO A 138 2.84 12.45 -2.44
CA PRO A 138 1.96 12.46 -1.26
C PRO A 138 0.52 12.00 -1.50
N ASP A 139 0.06 11.98 -2.76
CA ASP A 139 -1.28 11.50 -3.16
C ASP A 139 -1.35 9.99 -3.45
N VAL A 140 -0.29 9.24 -3.10
CA VAL A 140 -0.27 7.77 -3.32
C VAL A 140 -1.35 7.07 -2.50
N TYR A 141 -2.05 6.18 -3.19
CA TYR A 141 -3.06 5.30 -2.59
C TYR A 141 -2.93 3.86 -3.12
N VAL A 142 -3.39 2.91 -2.32
CA VAL A 142 -3.49 1.50 -2.70
C VAL A 142 -4.74 1.32 -3.57
N ALA A 143 -4.54 0.99 -4.84
CA ALA A 143 -5.62 0.75 -5.79
C ALA A 143 -6.07 -0.72 -5.79
N LYS A 144 -5.17 -1.64 -5.45
CA LYS A 144 -5.44 -3.07 -5.31
C LYS A 144 -4.38 -3.71 -4.43
N GLU A 145 -4.80 -4.68 -3.60
CA GLU A 145 -3.89 -5.55 -2.86
C GLU A 145 -4.49 -6.95 -2.71
N GLU A 146 -3.64 -7.94 -2.70
CA GLU A 146 -4.00 -9.34 -2.45
C GLU A 146 -2.76 -10.17 -2.13
N TYR A 147 -2.90 -11.23 -1.37
CA TYR A 147 -1.85 -12.25 -1.30
C TYR A 147 -1.90 -13.17 -2.51
N ARG A 148 -0.75 -13.57 -3.02
CA ARG A 148 -0.60 -14.50 -4.15
C ARG A 148 0.37 -15.63 -3.82
N MET A 149 0.13 -16.82 -4.43
CA MET A 149 1.11 -17.89 -4.44
C MET A 149 1.87 -17.88 -5.77
N VAL A 150 3.13 -17.42 -5.74
CA VAL A 150 4.00 -17.26 -6.93
C VAL A 150 5.14 -18.26 -6.86
N ASN A 151 5.14 -19.25 -7.74
CA ASN A 151 6.12 -20.36 -7.74
C ASN A 151 6.31 -21.01 -6.35
N GLY A 152 5.25 -21.07 -5.55
CA GLY A 152 5.27 -21.62 -4.18
C GLY A 152 5.60 -20.59 -3.10
N LEU A 153 5.93 -19.35 -3.43
CA LEU A 153 6.16 -18.25 -2.47
C LEU A 153 4.86 -17.51 -2.20
N LYS A 154 4.55 -17.23 -0.92
CA LYS A 154 3.49 -16.28 -0.53
C LYS A 154 4.04 -14.88 -0.71
N VAL A 155 3.45 -14.10 -1.59
CA VAL A 155 3.80 -12.70 -1.82
C VAL A 155 2.61 -11.79 -1.54
N LEU A 156 2.85 -10.58 -1.09
CA LEU A 156 1.87 -9.51 -1.10
C LEU A 156 1.97 -8.79 -2.46
N MET A 157 0.90 -8.81 -3.23
CA MET A 157 0.76 -7.99 -4.43
C MET A 157 0.08 -6.69 -4.06
N MET A 158 0.67 -5.54 -4.45
CA MET A 158 0.04 -4.24 -4.36
C MET A 158 0.11 -3.49 -5.68
N GLN A 159 -0.96 -2.79 -6.02
CA GLN A 159 -0.96 -1.74 -7.02
C GLN A 159 -1.10 -0.40 -6.31
N LEU A 160 -0.11 0.46 -6.46
CA LEU A 160 -0.13 1.82 -5.95
C LEU A 160 -0.28 2.79 -7.12
N ASN A 161 -1.13 3.79 -6.96
CA ASN A 161 -1.30 4.87 -7.93
C ASN A 161 -1.01 6.20 -7.25
N GLY A 162 -0.45 7.14 -7.99
CA GLY A 162 -0.13 8.49 -7.50
C GLY A 162 0.23 9.43 -8.63
N THR A 163 0.63 10.65 -8.27
CA THR A 163 1.02 11.69 -9.22
C THR A 163 2.39 12.25 -8.86
N LEU A 164 3.36 12.11 -9.77
CA LEU A 164 4.69 12.69 -9.63
C LEU A 164 4.91 13.75 -10.70
N SER A 165 5.16 14.99 -10.29
CA SER A 165 5.39 16.12 -11.20
C SER A 165 4.31 16.28 -12.28
N GLY A 166 3.03 16.04 -11.91
CA GLY A 166 1.88 16.12 -12.82
C GLY A 166 1.64 14.89 -13.69
N ILE A 167 2.49 13.87 -13.61
CA ILE A 167 2.35 12.61 -14.34
C ILE A 167 1.74 11.56 -13.41
N LYS A 168 0.56 11.03 -13.77
CA LYS A 168 -0.04 9.91 -13.05
C LYS A 168 0.71 8.63 -13.36
N PHE A 169 1.15 7.92 -12.32
CA PHE A 169 1.88 6.66 -12.42
C PHE A 169 1.15 5.53 -11.71
N SER A 170 1.53 4.31 -12.04
CA SER A 170 1.16 3.09 -11.34
C SER A 170 2.41 2.28 -11.02
N TYR A 171 2.51 1.86 -9.77
CA TYR A 171 3.40 0.79 -9.32
C TYR A 171 2.59 -0.50 -9.24
N TYR A 172 3.14 -1.60 -9.73
CA TYR A 172 2.58 -2.94 -9.60
C TYR A 172 3.67 -3.82 -8.97
N CYS A 173 3.44 -4.22 -7.72
CA CYS A 173 4.51 -4.67 -6.85
C CYS A 173 4.27 -6.08 -6.33
N TYR A 174 5.35 -6.84 -6.15
CA TYR A 174 5.38 -8.02 -5.30
C TYR A 174 6.34 -7.80 -4.14
N TYR A 175 5.86 -8.09 -2.94
CA TYR A 175 6.64 -8.05 -1.72
C TYR A 175 6.75 -9.47 -1.18
N PHE A 176 7.97 -9.89 -0.86
CA PHE A 176 8.26 -11.20 -0.30
C PHE A 176 9.19 -11.04 0.89
N SER A 177 8.97 -11.83 1.94
CA SER A 177 9.83 -11.87 3.11
C SER A 177 10.05 -13.30 3.57
N SER A 178 11.23 -13.55 4.07
CA SER A 178 11.68 -14.80 4.67
C SER A 178 12.77 -14.55 5.70
N GLU A 179 13.10 -15.55 6.51
CA GLU A 179 14.24 -15.50 7.45
C GLU A 179 15.59 -15.10 6.80
N LYS A 180 15.70 -15.21 5.47
CA LYS A 180 16.93 -14.91 4.72
C LYS A 180 16.97 -13.49 4.20
N GLY A 181 15.83 -12.83 4.13
CA GLY A 181 15.75 -11.47 3.62
C GLY A 181 14.40 -11.13 3.00
N THR A 182 14.32 -9.90 2.57
CA THR A 182 13.12 -9.25 2.04
C THR A 182 13.34 -8.81 0.60
N ILE A 183 12.28 -8.85 -0.18
CA ILE A 183 12.24 -8.41 -1.58
C ILE A 183 11.10 -7.42 -1.75
N GLN A 184 11.40 -6.34 -2.45
CA GLN A 184 10.43 -5.47 -3.09
C GLN A 184 10.70 -5.52 -4.60
N PHE A 185 9.79 -6.10 -5.36
CA PHE A 185 9.89 -6.17 -6.82
C PHE A 185 8.80 -5.31 -7.44
N ILE A 186 9.17 -4.17 -7.97
CA ILE A 186 8.29 -3.07 -8.35
C ILE A 186 8.35 -2.87 -9.86
N GLY A 187 7.25 -3.15 -10.57
CA GLY A 187 7.05 -2.73 -11.97
C GLY A 187 6.34 -1.37 -12.01
N TYR A 188 6.76 -0.46 -12.89
CA TYR A 188 6.15 0.86 -12.96
C TYR A 188 6.06 1.43 -14.36
N THR A 189 4.99 2.19 -14.58
CA THR A 189 4.69 2.87 -15.85
C THR A 189 3.71 4.02 -15.60
N SER A 190 3.44 4.83 -16.63
CA SER A 190 2.34 5.80 -16.56
C SER A 190 1.00 5.09 -16.37
N GLN A 191 0.11 5.63 -15.53
CA GLN A 191 -1.15 4.98 -15.15
C GLN A 191 -2.03 4.62 -16.35
N ASN A 192 -2.09 5.45 -17.37
CA ASN A 192 -2.84 5.20 -18.61
C ASN A 192 -2.25 4.07 -19.46
N LEU A 193 -0.99 3.70 -19.23
CA LEU A 193 -0.31 2.60 -19.92
C LEU A 193 -0.39 1.27 -19.16
N LEU A 194 -0.78 1.28 -17.89
CA LEU A 194 -0.88 0.08 -17.08
C LEU A 194 -1.72 -1.04 -17.74
N PRO A 195 -2.92 -0.78 -18.31
CA PRO A 195 -3.69 -1.82 -18.96
C PRO A 195 -2.98 -2.50 -20.13
N LYS A 196 -2.15 -1.73 -20.87
CA LYS A 196 -1.32 -2.24 -21.97
C LYS A 196 -0.21 -3.17 -21.48
N TYR A 197 0.41 -2.81 -20.34
CA TYR A 197 1.60 -3.49 -19.82
C TYR A 197 1.31 -4.47 -18.70
N GLN A 198 0.10 -4.54 -18.16
CA GLN A 198 -0.22 -5.36 -16.99
C GLN A 198 0.25 -6.80 -17.14
N LYS A 199 -0.05 -7.44 -18.26
CA LYS A 199 0.41 -8.82 -18.49
C LYS A 199 1.94 -8.93 -18.56
N THR A 200 2.62 -7.96 -19.13
CA THR A 200 4.09 -7.95 -19.22
C THR A 200 4.73 -7.77 -17.83
N ILE A 201 4.13 -6.92 -17.00
CA ILE A 201 4.54 -6.74 -15.59
C ILE A 201 4.32 -8.05 -14.83
N GLU A 202 3.12 -8.62 -14.91
CA GLU A 202 2.79 -9.89 -14.22
C GLU A 202 3.70 -11.03 -14.68
N ASP A 203 3.99 -11.15 -15.98
CA ASP A 203 4.91 -12.15 -16.51
C ASP A 203 6.34 -11.99 -15.95
N LEU A 204 6.79 -10.74 -15.74
CA LEU A 204 8.08 -10.45 -15.12
C LEU A 204 8.05 -10.79 -13.62
N LEU A 205 7.07 -10.28 -12.87
CA LEU A 205 6.96 -10.48 -11.43
C LEU A 205 6.75 -11.94 -11.06
N ASN A 206 5.99 -12.68 -11.87
CA ASN A 206 5.81 -14.13 -11.72
C ASN A 206 7.09 -14.94 -11.95
N GLY A 207 8.16 -14.31 -12.38
CA GLY A 207 9.50 -14.90 -12.45
C GLY A 207 10.19 -15.06 -11.09
N LEU A 208 9.66 -14.45 -10.01
CA LEU A 208 10.25 -14.48 -8.67
C LEU A 208 10.34 -15.92 -8.16
N VAL A 209 11.52 -16.31 -7.67
CA VAL A 209 11.82 -17.63 -7.10
C VAL A 209 12.82 -17.51 -5.95
N GLN A 210 12.71 -18.43 -5.00
CA GLN A 210 13.75 -18.71 -4.01
C GLN A 210 14.36 -20.09 -4.34
N TYR A 211 15.69 -20.29 -4.17
CA TYR A 211 16.42 -21.50 -4.52
C TYR A 211 17.49 -21.86 -3.51
#